data_37627d5f5834256a2a143e5f7c116f94
#
_entry.id   37627d5f5834256a2a143e5f7c116f94
#
_cell.length_a   1.000
_cell.length_b   1.000
_cell.length_c   1.000
_cell.angle_alpha   90.00
_cell.angle_beta   90.00
_cell.angle_gamma   90.00
#
_symmetry.space_group_name_H-M   'P 1'
#
loop_
_entity.id
_entity.type
_entity.pdbx_description
1 polymer ?
#
loop_
_entity_poly.entity_id
_entity_poly.type
_entity_poly.pdbx_seq_one_letter_code
_entity_poly.pdbx_strand_id
1 'polypeptide(L)'
;YVVLVKNRSSIYLAGPPLVKAAIGEDATDEELGGADLHATVTGLGEYLADNDAHAIAIARDLFEALPWDAVLPSGPAPLPVHDPEELMGIVPADERTPYDVREVIARIVDASRFLEFKAAYSTDTICGHASIDGHRVGIIGNNGPIQPTGSVKAAQFMQLCDQSGTPLVFLQNTTGYMVGSAAERAGAIKHGAKMIQAVANARVPKFTIVLGGSYGAGNYGMCGRGFDPRFIFAWPTARTAVMGGAQAAMVMEMVSRAKLARSG
;
A
#
# COMPACT_ATOMS: atom_id res chain seq x y z
N TYR A 1 -12.22 -0.27 -11.32
CA TYR A 1 -11.18 -1.31 -11.27
C TYR A 1 -10.97 -1.93 -12.64
N VAL A 2 -9.73 -2.34 -12.93
CA VAL A 2 -9.33 -3.02 -14.16
C VAL A 2 -8.87 -4.43 -13.82
N VAL A 3 -9.56 -5.43 -14.37
CA VAL A 3 -9.20 -6.84 -14.26
C VAL A 3 -8.66 -7.29 -15.62
N LEU A 4 -7.43 -7.75 -15.66
CA LEU A 4 -6.76 -8.20 -16.87
C LEU A 4 -6.58 -9.73 -16.83
N VAL A 5 -6.81 -10.38 -17.96
CA VAL A 5 -6.62 -11.84 -18.14
C VAL A 5 -5.29 -12.09 -18.81
N LYS A 6 -4.42 -12.91 -18.20
CA LYS A 6 -3.12 -13.30 -18.73
C LYS A 6 -3.23 -13.82 -20.18
N ASN A 7 -2.30 -13.39 -21.03
CA ASN A 7 -2.20 -13.81 -22.43
C ASN A 7 -3.47 -13.54 -23.29
N ARG A 8 -4.39 -12.70 -22.81
CA ARG A 8 -5.64 -12.38 -23.53
C ARG A 8 -5.97 -10.90 -23.53
N SER A 9 -5.68 -10.21 -22.43
CA SER A 9 -5.95 -8.77 -22.30
C SER A 9 -4.74 -7.98 -22.74
N SER A 10 -4.97 -6.96 -23.57
CA SER A 10 -3.94 -5.99 -23.94
C SER A 10 -4.54 -4.58 -23.94
N ILE A 11 -3.78 -3.61 -23.44
CA ILE A 11 -4.14 -2.18 -23.41
C ILE A 11 -2.93 -1.37 -23.85
N TYR A 12 -3.03 -0.64 -24.96
CA TYR A 12 -1.94 0.21 -25.46
C TYR A 12 -2.51 1.38 -26.28
N LEU A 13 -1.71 2.42 -26.48
CA LEU A 13 -2.08 3.57 -27.31
C LEU A 13 -2.00 3.24 -28.80
N ALA A 14 -1.00 2.43 -29.19
CA ALA A 14 -0.77 2.02 -30.56
C ALA A 14 -0.41 0.53 -30.59
N GLY A 15 -1.10 -0.25 -31.42
CA GLY A 15 -0.78 -1.67 -31.60
C GLY A 15 0.47 -1.90 -32.47
N PRO A 16 0.97 -3.14 -32.53
CA PRO A 16 2.21 -3.50 -33.20
C PRO A 16 2.35 -2.96 -34.64
N PRO A 17 1.33 -3.05 -35.52
CA PRO A 17 1.45 -2.52 -36.87
C PRO A 17 1.65 -1.01 -36.93
N LEU A 18 0.99 -0.27 -36.03
CA LEU A 18 1.10 1.18 -35.98
C LEU A 18 2.44 1.64 -35.40
N VAL A 19 2.93 0.96 -34.37
CA VAL A 19 4.27 1.18 -33.78
C VAL A 19 5.35 0.97 -34.82
N LYS A 20 5.27 -0.13 -35.59
CA LYS A 20 6.20 -0.42 -36.68
C LYS A 20 6.17 0.67 -37.75
N ALA A 21 4.98 1.12 -38.16
CA ALA A 21 4.84 2.18 -39.16
C ALA A 21 5.35 3.54 -38.66
N ALA A 22 5.16 3.86 -37.39
CA ALA A 22 5.49 5.17 -36.82
C ALA A 22 6.98 5.34 -36.49
N ILE A 23 7.61 4.31 -35.91
CA ILE A 23 8.97 4.40 -35.36
C ILE A 23 9.89 3.24 -35.81
N GLY A 24 9.39 2.28 -36.60
CA GLY A 24 10.17 1.14 -37.11
C GLY A 24 10.44 0.03 -36.07
N GLU A 25 9.84 0.10 -34.89
CA GLU A 25 10.00 -0.89 -33.83
C GLU A 25 9.11 -2.11 -34.09
N ASP A 26 9.70 -3.32 -34.01
CA ASP A 26 8.96 -4.57 -33.99
C ASP A 26 8.69 -4.96 -32.54
N ALA A 27 7.43 -4.98 -32.14
CA ALA A 27 7.00 -5.34 -30.79
C ALA A 27 5.73 -6.22 -30.88
N THR A 28 5.52 -7.04 -29.86
CA THR A 28 4.32 -7.88 -29.71
C THR A 28 3.24 -7.14 -28.90
N ASP A 29 2.01 -7.65 -28.95
CA ASP A 29 0.91 -7.13 -28.10
C ASP A 29 1.26 -7.22 -26.60
N GLU A 30 1.89 -8.32 -26.17
CA GLU A 30 2.29 -8.52 -24.77
C GLU A 30 3.38 -7.53 -24.34
N GLU A 31 4.36 -7.23 -25.20
CA GLU A 31 5.42 -6.25 -24.91
C GLU A 31 4.89 -4.81 -24.85
N LEU A 32 3.90 -4.45 -25.66
CA LEU A 32 3.35 -3.11 -25.69
C LEU A 32 2.33 -2.86 -24.59
N GLY A 33 1.55 -3.86 -24.20
CA GLY A 33 0.48 -3.65 -23.26
C GLY A 33 -0.21 -4.91 -22.76
N GLY A 34 0.53 -6.00 -22.61
CA GLY A 34 0.01 -7.25 -22.06
C GLY A 34 -0.39 -7.16 -20.59
N ALA A 35 -1.16 -8.12 -20.14
CA ALA A 35 -1.70 -8.16 -18.78
C ALA A 35 -0.59 -8.14 -17.72
N ASP A 36 0.48 -8.92 -17.90
CA ASP A 36 1.60 -8.98 -16.96
C ASP A 36 2.36 -7.65 -16.88
N LEU A 37 2.62 -6.98 -18.02
CA LEU A 37 3.23 -5.64 -18.05
C LEU A 37 2.43 -4.65 -17.21
N HIS A 38 1.12 -4.63 -17.40
CA HIS A 38 0.27 -3.69 -16.69
C HIS A 38 0.06 -4.03 -15.22
N ALA A 39 0.10 -5.30 -14.85
CA ALA A 39 -0.04 -5.72 -13.46
C ALA A 39 1.24 -5.55 -12.64
N THR A 40 2.44 -5.64 -13.27
CA THR A 40 3.71 -5.66 -12.54
C THR A 40 4.55 -4.38 -12.69
N VAL A 41 4.50 -3.75 -13.87
CA VAL A 41 5.40 -2.63 -14.23
C VAL A 41 4.66 -1.29 -14.24
N THR A 42 3.55 -1.19 -14.97
CA THR A 42 2.86 0.10 -15.12
C THR A 42 1.85 0.38 -14.00
N GLY A 43 1.37 -0.68 -13.35
CA GLY A 43 0.34 -0.58 -12.32
C GLY A 43 -1.03 -0.14 -12.86
N LEU A 44 -1.29 -0.27 -14.16
CA LEU A 44 -2.61 -0.01 -14.75
C LEU A 44 -3.61 -1.10 -14.39
N GLY A 45 -3.19 -2.38 -14.44
CA GLY A 45 -4.01 -3.52 -14.04
C GLY A 45 -4.07 -3.66 -12.52
N GLU A 46 -5.25 -3.48 -11.93
CA GLU A 46 -5.43 -3.66 -10.50
C GLU A 46 -5.48 -5.14 -10.10
N TYR A 47 -6.05 -5.97 -10.97
CA TYR A 47 -6.23 -7.40 -10.72
C TYR A 47 -5.81 -8.21 -11.95
N LEU A 48 -5.06 -9.28 -11.71
CA LEU A 48 -4.57 -10.18 -12.74
C LEU A 48 -5.27 -11.55 -12.60
N ALA A 49 -6.02 -11.93 -13.61
CA ALA A 49 -6.73 -13.20 -13.67
C ALA A 49 -6.01 -14.21 -14.58
N ASP A 50 -5.99 -15.48 -14.18
CA ASP A 50 -5.40 -16.55 -14.97
C ASP A 50 -6.24 -16.95 -16.20
N ASN A 51 -7.57 -16.73 -16.10
CA ASN A 51 -8.53 -17.02 -17.17
C ASN A 51 -9.85 -16.23 -16.94
N ASP A 52 -10.78 -16.35 -17.88
CA ASP A 52 -12.05 -15.62 -17.84
C ASP A 52 -12.91 -15.98 -16.63
N ALA A 53 -12.93 -17.24 -16.20
CA ALA A 53 -13.69 -17.66 -15.01
C ALA A 53 -13.10 -17.01 -13.74
N HIS A 54 -11.77 -16.95 -13.64
CA HIS A 54 -11.09 -16.24 -12.54
C HIS A 54 -11.38 -14.74 -12.59
N ALA A 55 -11.41 -14.11 -13.76
CA ALA A 55 -11.76 -12.70 -13.90
C ALA A 55 -13.19 -12.41 -13.41
N ILE A 56 -14.16 -13.30 -13.70
CA ILE A 56 -15.53 -13.19 -13.21
C ILE A 56 -15.58 -13.37 -11.68
N ALA A 57 -14.79 -14.28 -11.12
CA ALA A 57 -14.71 -14.46 -9.67
C ALA A 57 -14.18 -13.19 -8.98
N ILE A 58 -13.08 -12.62 -9.48
CA ILE A 58 -12.53 -11.34 -9.00
C ILE A 58 -13.57 -10.21 -9.11
N ALA A 59 -14.29 -10.13 -10.22
CA ALA A 59 -15.33 -9.12 -10.38
C ALA A 59 -16.45 -9.26 -9.33
N ARG A 60 -16.85 -10.48 -8.98
CA ARG A 60 -17.83 -10.75 -7.90
C ARG A 60 -17.28 -10.35 -6.53
N ASP A 61 -16.02 -10.69 -6.24
CA ASP A 61 -15.36 -10.30 -4.98
C ASP A 61 -15.27 -8.78 -4.86
N LEU A 62 -14.98 -8.07 -5.96
CA LEU A 62 -14.98 -6.61 -6.01
C LEU A 62 -16.38 -6.04 -5.72
N PHE A 63 -17.41 -6.62 -6.33
CA PHE A 63 -18.79 -6.22 -6.06
C PHE A 63 -19.17 -6.41 -4.59
N GLU A 64 -18.79 -7.54 -4.00
CA GLU A 64 -19.02 -7.82 -2.57
C GLU A 64 -18.25 -6.84 -1.66
N ALA A 65 -17.04 -6.44 -2.05
CA ALA A 65 -16.19 -5.55 -1.26
C ALA A 65 -16.65 -4.09 -1.26
N LEU A 66 -17.47 -3.64 -2.22
CA LEU A 66 -17.94 -2.26 -2.29
C LEU A 66 -19.19 -2.03 -1.43
N PRO A 67 -19.29 -0.89 -0.74
CA PRO A 67 -20.46 -0.55 0.08
C PRO A 67 -21.62 -0.02 -0.79
N TRP A 68 -22.43 -0.93 -1.33
CA TRP A 68 -23.59 -0.56 -2.15
C TRP A 68 -24.74 0.07 -1.34
N ASP A 69 -24.89 -0.38 -0.09
CA ASP A 69 -25.92 0.10 0.82
C ASP A 69 -25.29 0.60 2.14
N ALA A 70 -25.85 1.67 2.68
CA ALA A 70 -25.47 2.19 4.00
C ALA A 70 -26.03 1.33 5.16
N VAL A 71 -26.25 0.05 4.95
CA VAL A 71 -26.81 -0.86 5.96
C VAL A 71 -25.70 -1.27 6.91
N LEU A 72 -25.92 -1.02 8.19
CA LEU A 72 -25.04 -1.54 9.24
C LEU A 72 -25.09 -3.07 9.25
N PRO A 73 -23.96 -3.74 9.55
CA PRO A 73 -23.94 -5.19 9.67
C PRO A 73 -25.00 -5.67 10.67
N SER A 74 -25.76 -6.70 10.30
CA SER A 74 -26.75 -7.32 11.17
C SER A 74 -26.30 -8.73 11.53
N GLY A 75 -26.02 -8.96 12.80
CA GLY A 75 -25.57 -10.25 13.32
C GLY A 75 -24.02 -10.33 13.51
N PRO A 76 -23.55 -11.44 14.10
CA PRO A 76 -22.12 -11.62 14.35
C PRO A 76 -21.35 -11.82 13.04
N ALA A 77 -20.24 -11.12 12.92
CA ALA A 77 -19.31 -11.31 11.81
C ALA A 77 -18.53 -12.64 11.94
N PRO A 78 -18.11 -13.26 10.84
CA PRO A 78 -17.25 -14.43 10.90
C PRO A 78 -15.90 -14.07 11.51
N LEU A 79 -15.45 -14.89 12.47
CA LEU A 79 -14.12 -14.70 13.07
C LEU A 79 -13.00 -14.94 12.02
N PRO A 80 -11.81 -14.36 12.22
CA PRO A 80 -10.63 -14.73 11.46
C PRO A 80 -10.40 -16.25 11.50
N VAL A 81 -9.89 -16.81 10.40
CA VAL A 81 -9.50 -18.24 10.33
C VAL A 81 -8.23 -18.50 11.14
N HIS A 82 -7.33 -17.51 11.18
CA HIS A 82 -6.12 -17.56 11.98
C HIS A 82 -6.36 -16.94 13.36
N ASP A 83 -5.72 -17.53 14.38
CA ASP A 83 -5.91 -17.12 15.77
C ASP A 83 -5.33 -15.69 16.00
N PRO A 84 -6.15 -14.72 16.43
CA PRO A 84 -5.67 -13.38 16.76
C PRO A 84 -4.62 -13.33 17.87
N GLU A 85 -4.54 -14.31 18.77
CA GLU A 85 -3.52 -14.36 19.82
C GLU A 85 -2.12 -14.53 19.25
N GLU A 86 -1.97 -15.11 18.05
CA GLU A 86 -0.68 -15.22 17.35
C GLU A 86 -0.07 -13.87 16.98
N LEU A 87 -0.86 -12.78 16.94
CA LEU A 87 -0.38 -11.42 16.67
C LEU A 87 0.77 -10.99 17.59
N MET A 88 0.80 -11.51 18.81
CA MET A 88 1.88 -11.21 19.77
C MET A 88 3.26 -11.74 19.31
N GLY A 89 3.27 -12.77 18.46
CA GLY A 89 4.49 -13.36 17.92
C GLY A 89 4.86 -12.93 16.50
N ILE A 90 3.92 -12.32 15.77
CA ILE A 90 4.11 -11.96 14.35
C ILE A 90 4.91 -10.67 14.19
N VAL A 91 4.60 -9.65 14.99
CA VAL A 91 5.32 -8.37 14.91
C VAL A 91 6.58 -8.45 15.77
N PRO A 92 7.78 -8.48 15.16
CA PRO A 92 9.03 -8.65 15.90
C PRO A 92 9.30 -7.47 16.84
N ALA A 93 9.93 -7.74 17.98
CA ALA A 93 10.42 -6.69 18.88
C ALA A 93 11.59 -5.90 18.28
N ASP A 94 12.40 -6.53 17.41
CA ASP A 94 13.46 -5.86 16.63
C ASP A 94 12.88 -5.39 15.30
N GLU A 95 12.74 -4.08 15.13
CA GLU A 95 12.21 -3.42 13.92
C GLU A 95 12.99 -3.72 12.63
N ARG A 96 14.21 -4.27 12.74
CA ARG A 96 15.04 -4.68 11.60
C ARG A 96 14.67 -6.06 11.06
N THR A 97 13.89 -6.82 11.81
CA THR A 97 13.40 -8.13 11.39
C THR A 97 12.19 -7.94 10.50
N PRO A 98 12.27 -8.30 9.21
CA PRO A 98 11.14 -8.16 8.30
C PRO A 98 10.05 -9.18 8.63
N TYR A 99 8.80 -8.81 8.43
CA TYR A 99 7.65 -9.70 8.42
C TYR A 99 6.65 -9.21 7.36
N ASP A 100 5.75 -10.08 6.94
CA ASP A 100 4.70 -9.69 6.00
C ASP A 100 3.47 -9.17 6.75
N VAL A 101 3.07 -7.93 6.49
CA VAL A 101 1.89 -7.33 7.12
C VAL A 101 0.58 -8.06 6.79
N ARG A 102 0.57 -8.89 5.73
CA ARG A 102 -0.57 -9.76 5.41
C ARG A 102 -0.85 -10.77 6.52
N GLU A 103 0.17 -11.19 7.26
CA GLU A 103 0.01 -12.05 8.43
C GLU A 103 -0.79 -11.37 9.55
N VAL A 104 -0.58 -10.06 9.73
CA VAL A 104 -1.40 -9.27 10.66
C VAL A 104 -2.82 -9.13 10.12
N ILE A 105 -2.96 -8.78 8.83
CA ILE A 105 -4.27 -8.62 8.20
C ILE A 105 -5.11 -9.89 8.33
N ALA A 106 -4.53 -11.05 8.05
CA ALA A 106 -5.23 -12.33 8.11
C ALA A 106 -5.79 -12.68 9.50
N ARG A 107 -5.28 -12.05 10.58
CA ARG A 107 -5.71 -12.29 11.97
C ARG A 107 -6.64 -11.21 12.52
N ILE A 108 -6.91 -10.16 11.76
CA ILE A 108 -7.79 -9.07 12.20
C ILE A 108 -9.03 -8.90 11.32
N VAL A 109 -9.04 -9.51 10.12
CA VAL A 109 -10.16 -9.36 9.19
C VAL A 109 -11.08 -10.57 9.21
N ASP A 110 -12.34 -10.35 8.95
CA ASP A 110 -13.41 -11.35 8.93
C ASP A 110 -13.07 -12.49 7.98
N ALA A 111 -13.19 -13.74 8.46
CA ALA A 111 -12.86 -14.97 7.74
C ALA A 111 -11.46 -14.97 7.10
N SER A 112 -10.54 -14.11 7.57
CA SER A 112 -9.21 -13.88 7.00
C SER A 112 -9.25 -13.53 5.50
N ARG A 113 -10.35 -12.95 5.01
CA ARG A 113 -10.54 -12.60 3.59
C ARG A 113 -9.99 -11.21 3.32
N PHE A 114 -9.02 -11.14 2.42
CA PHE A 114 -8.39 -9.89 1.99
C PHE A 114 -8.31 -9.86 0.46
N LEU A 115 -9.01 -8.91 -0.15
CA LEU A 115 -8.96 -8.69 -1.59
C LEU A 115 -7.88 -7.65 -1.90
N GLU A 116 -6.67 -8.14 -2.17
CA GLU A 116 -5.49 -7.29 -2.35
C GLU A 116 -5.54 -6.54 -3.69
N PHE A 117 -5.40 -5.21 -3.60
CA PHE A 117 -5.32 -4.29 -4.71
C PHE A 117 -3.90 -4.23 -5.26
N LYS A 118 -3.71 -4.47 -6.55
CA LYS A 118 -2.40 -4.45 -7.23
C LYS A 118 -1.35 -5.33 -6.53
N ALA A 119 -1.70 -6.59 -6.25
CA ALA A 119 -0.85 -7.49 -5.49
C ALA A 119 0.55 -7.68 -6.09
N ALA A 120 0.68 -7.66 -7.42
CA ALA A 120 1.95 -7.83 -8.13
C ALA A 120 2.72 -6.51 -8.35
N TYR A 121 2.13 -5.34 -8.06
CA TYR A 121 2.75 -4.04 -8.23
C TYR A 121 3.16 -3.45 -6.88
N SER A 122 4.44 -3.09 -6.74
CA SER A 122 4.98 -2.50 -5.50
C SER A 122 4.61 -3.29 -4.23
N THR A 123 5.22 -4.45 -4.08
CA THR A 123 4.93 -5.43 -3.02
C THR A 123 5.38 -4.99 -1.61
N ASP A 124 6.08 -3.87 -1.51
CA ASP A 124 6.43 -3.17 -0.27
C ASP A 124 5.25 -2.42 0.36
N THR A 125 4.24 -2.09 -0.45
CA THR A 125 3.03 -1.39 -0.01
C THR A 125 1.82 -2.26 -0.28
N ILE A 126 1.14 -2.66 0.78
CA ILE A 126 -0.03 -3.54 0.73
C ILE A 126 -1.28 -2.68 0.81
N CYS A 127 -2.18 -2.85 -0.14
CA CYS A 127 -3.49 -2.21 -0.17
C CYS A 127 -4.56 -3.24 -0.51
N GLY A 128 -5.74 -3.16 0.08
CA GLY A 128 -6.82 -4.07 -0.28
C GLY A 128 -8.08 -3.87 0.54
N HIS A 129 -9.15 -4.50 0.09
CA HIS A 129 -10.45 -4.49 0.73
C HIS A 129 -10.61 -5.69 1.67
N ALA A 130 -11.24 -5.44 2.81
CA ALA A 130 -11.61 -6.45 3.80
C ALA A 130 -12.87 -6.03 4.57
N SER A 131 -13.30 -6.87 5.49
CA SER A 131 -14.25 -6.49 6.52
C SER A 131 -13.67 -6.75 7.90
N ILE A 132 -14.04 -5.92 8.87
CA ILE A 132 -13.72 -6.09 10.28
C ILE A 132 -15.02 -5.94 11.07
N ASP A 133 -15.41 -7.00 11.76
CA ASP A 133 -16.68 -7.07 12.49
C ASP A 133 -17.88 -6.67 11.61
N GLY A 134 -17.90 -7.18 10.37
CA GLY A 134 -18.91 -6.92 9.35
C GLY A 134 -18.79 -5.55 8.67
N HIS A 135 -17.92 -4.66 9.12
CA HIS A 135 -17.72 -3.35 8.50
C HIS A 135 -16.67 -3.42 7.37
N ARG A 136 -17.05 -3.00 6.18
CA ARG A 136 -16.14 -2.91 5.03
C ARG A 136 -15.11 -1.82 5.24
N VAL A 137 -13.84 -2.15 5.00
CA VAL A 137 -12.69 -1.27 5.18
C VAL A 137 -11.70 -1.42 4.03
N GLY A 138 -10.99 -0.33 3.72
CA GLY A 138 -9.77 -0.37 2.93
C GLY A 138 -8.57 -0.41 3.87
N ILE A 139 -7.68 -1.38 3.70
CA ILE A 139 -6.47 -1.53 4.51
C ILE A 139 -5.25 -1.11 3.71
N ILE A 140 -4.36 -0.34 4.34
CA ILE A 140 -3.06 0.05 3.79
C ILE A 140 -1.98 -0.34 4.80
N GLY A 141 -1.02 -1.15 4.39
CA GLY A 141 0.08 -1.63 5.23
C GLY A 141 1.44 -1.52 4.55
N ASN A 142 2.49 -1.70 5.33
CA ASN A 142 3.87 -1.61 4.87
C ASN A 142 4.62 -2.92 5.10
N ASN A 143 5.35 -3.37 4.06
CA ASN A 143 6.35 -4.43 4.11
C ASN A 143 7.78 -3.88 3.98
N GLY A 144 7.97 -2.59 4.24
CA GLY A 144 9.26 -1.92 4.13
C GLY A 144 9.16 -0.42 3.90
N PRO A 145 10.23 0.23 3.41
CA PRO A 145 10.24 1.63 3.02
C PRO A 145 9.26 1.89 1.87
N ILE A 146 8.57 3.02 1.91
CA ILE A 146 7.59 3.39 0.89
C ILE A 146 8.32 3.77 -0.41
N GLN A 147 8.20 2.95 -1.44
CA GLN A 147 8.75 3.22 -2.77
C GLN A 147 7.94 4.29 -3.52
N PRO A 148 8.49 4.94 -4.55
CA PRO A 148 7.73 5.83 -5.43
C PRO A 148 6.48 5.15 -6.02
N THR A 149 6.60 3.91 -6.46
CA THR A 149 5.50 3.08 -6.97
C THR A 149 4.48 2.72 -5.89
N GLY A 150 4.94 2.42 -4.66
CA GLY A 150 4.07 2.20 -3.50
C GLY A 150 3.24 3.43 -3.14
N SER A 151 3.84 4.61 -3.26
CA SER A 151 3.14 5.89 -3.07
C SER A 151 2.01 6.08 -4.08
N VAL A 152 2.25 5.73 -5.36
CA VAL A 152 1.23 5.80 -6.41
C VAL A 152 0.09 4.81 -6.15
N LYS A 153 0.44 3.55 -5.80
CA LYS A 153 -0.52 2.50 -5.45
C LYS A 153 -1.43 2.93 -4.28
N ALA A 154 -0.81 3.37 -3.18
CA ALA A 154 -1.54 3.79 -1.99
C ALA A 154 -2.41 5.02 -2.25
N ALA A 155 -1.90 6.03 -2.97
CA ALA A 155 -2.66 7.23 -3.31
C ALA A 155 -3.91 6.91 -4.11
N GLN A 156 -3.81 6.07 -5.14
CA GLN A 156 -4.95 5.63 -5.93
C GLN A 156 -5.95 4.85 -5.08
N PHE A 157 -5.48 3.91 -4.26
CA PHE A 157 -6.35 3.11 -3.42
C PHE A 157 -7.13 3.96 -2.41
N MET A 158 -6.48 4.93 -1.77
CA MET A 158 -7.15 5.88 -0.87
C MET A 158 -8.23 6.69 -1.58
N GLN A 159 -7.96 7.15 -2.82
CA GLN A 159 -8.94 7.87 -3.61
C GLN A 159 -10.15 7.00 -3.97
N LEU A 160 -9.93 5.74 -4.32
CA LEU A 160 -11.01 4.78 -4.59
C LEU A 160 -11.86 4.53 -3.35
N CYS A 161 -11.23 4.38 -2.17
CA CYS A 161 -11.93 4.24 -0.90
C CYS A 161 -12.72 5.50 -0.53
N ASP A 162 -12.15 6.70 -0.72
CA ASP A 162 -12.86 7.97 -0.48
C ASP A 162 -14.06 8.12 -1.40
N GLN A 163 -13.92 7.74 -2.67
CA GLN A 163 -14.99 7.79 -3.68
C GLN A 163 -16.15 6.84 -3.33
N SER A 164 -15.84 5.64 -2.83
CA SER A 164 -16.83 4.63 -2.47
C SER A 164 -17.38 4.80 -1.04
N GLY A 165 -16.87 5.75 -0.25
CA GLY A 165 -17.26 5.91 1.15
C GLY A 165 -16.72 4.82 2.08
N THR A 166 -15.65 4.09 1.68
CA THR A 166 -15.04 3.01 2.44
C THR A 166 -14.06 3.55 3.47
N PRO A 167 -14.24 3.33 4.78
CA PRO A 167 -13.28 3.72 5.81
C PRO A 167 -11.89 3.12 5.58
N LEU A 168 -10.85 3.83 6.02
CA LEU A 168 -9.45 3.44 5.85
C LEU A 168 -8.82 3.00 7.17
N VAL A 169 -8.10 1.88 7.13
CA VAL A 169 -7.27 1.38 8.23
C VAL A 169 -5.82 1.36 7.78
N PHE A 170 -4.96 2.08 8.50
CA PHE A 170 -3.53 2.16 8.24
C PHE A 170 -2.76 1.29 9.24
N LEU A 171 -2.00 0.34 8.73
CA LEU A 171 -1.11 -0.55 9.50
C LEU A 171 0.32 -0.09 9.29
N GLN A 172 0.83 0.74 10.18
CA GLN A 172 2.15 1.37 10.01
C GLN A 172 3.28 0.47 10.49
N ASN A 173 4.18 0.14 9.57
CA ASN A 173 5.49 -0.44 9.85
C ASN A 173 6.46 0.01 8.76
N THR A 174 7.02 1.21 8.88
CA THR A 174 7.89 1.77 7.85
C THR A 174 9.01 2.61 8.44
N THR A 175 10.19 2.51 7.85
CA THR A 175 11.34 3.37 8.15
C THR A 175 11.24 4.75 7.45
N GLY A 176 10.20 4.97 6.66
CA GLY A 176 9.95 6.19 5.90
C GLY A 176 9.84 5.94 4.40
N TYR A 177 9.91 7.00 3.62
CA TYR A 177 10.03 6.88 2.17
C TYR A 177 11.42 6.40 1.78
N MET A 178 11.52 5.64 0.69
CA MET A 178 12.79 5.25 0.11
C MET A 178 13.59 6.50 -0.27
N VAL A 179 14.86 6.49 0.08
CA VAL A 179 15.81 7.58 -0.17
C VAL A 179 16.91 7.16 -1.13
N GLY A 180 17.63 8.14 -1.68
CA GLY A 180 18.75 7.91 -2.56
C GLY A 180 18.49 8.36 -4.01
N SER A 181 19.57 8.53 -4.78
CA SER A 181 19.50 9.10 -6.13
C SER A 181 18.59 8.31 -7.09
N ALA A 182 18.52 7.01 -6.95
CA ALA A 182 17.63 6.16 -7.76
C ALA A 182 16.15 6.42 -7.43
N ALA A 183 15.81 6.50 -6.14
CA ALA A 183 14.46 6.81 -5.69
C ALA A 183 14.03 8.22 -6.12
N GLU A 184 14.93 9.21 -6.00
CA GLU A 184 14.64 10.59 -6.43
C GLU A 184 14.41 10.68 -7.94
N ARG A 185 15.22 9.99 -8.76
CA ARG A 185 15.01 9.91 -10.21
C ARG A 185 13.71 9.20 -10.59
N ALA A 186 13.27 8.23 -9.77
CA ALA A 186 11.97 7.60 -9.92
C ALA A 186 10.80 8.45 -9.39
N GLY A 187 11.08 9.67 -8.90
CA GLY A 187 10.09 10.64 -8.46
C GLY A 187 9.60 10.45 -7.02
N ALA A 188 10.48 10.05 -6.11
CA ALA A 188 10.13 9.81 -4.69
C ALA A 188 9.36 10.97 -4.06
N ILE A 189 9.87 12.20 -4.14
CA ILE A 189 9.18 13.39 -3.61
C ILE A 189 7.85 13.62 -4.31
N LYS A 190 7.82 13.55 -5.65
CA LYS A 190 6.61 13.79 -6.44
C LYS A 190 5.49 12.81 -6.12
N HIS A 191 5.82 11.52 -6.03
CA HIS A 191 4.84 10.47 -5.76
C HIS A 191 4.49 10.40 -4.28
N GLY A 192 5.46 10.59 -3.38
CA GLY A 192 5.23 10.72 -1.95
C GLY A 192 4.28 11.87 -1.61
N ALA A 193 4.45 13.03 -2.26
CA ALA A 193 3.53 14.17 -2.10
C ALA A 193 2.10 13.83 -2.50
N LYS A 194 1.89 13.04 -3.58
CA LYS A 194 0.55 12.58 -3.98
C LYS A 194 -0.08 11.66 -2.94
N MET A 195 0.70 10.76 -2.33
CA MET A 195 0.22 9.90 -1.26
C MET A 195 -0.21 10.75 -0.04
N ILE A 196 0.59 11.73 0.36
CA ILE A 196 0.27 12.65 1.46
C ILE A 196 -0.98 13.48 1.12
N GLN A 197 -1.12 13.97 -0.11
CA GLN A 197 -2.32 14.67 -0.56
C GLN A 197 -3.57 13.78 -0.48
N ALA A 198 -3.47 12.50 -0.86
CA ALA A 198 -4.57 11.56 -0.77
C ALA A 198 -5.01 11.36 0.69
N VAL A 199 -4.08 11.15 1.61
CA VAL A 199 -4.37 11.06 3.06
C VAL A 199 -5.03 12.33 3.59
N ALA A 200 -4.49 13.50 3.21
CA ALA A 200 -4.99 14.79 3.70
C ALA A 200 -6.41 15.11 3.21
N ASN A 201 -6.75 14.69 1.99
CA ASN A 201 -8.03 15.01 1.37
C ASN A 201 -9.09 13.91 1.54
N ALA A 202 -8.72 12.71 2.00
CA ALA A 202 -9.67 11.64 2.26
C ALA A 202 -10.65 12.04 3.38
N ARG A 203 -11.95 12.01 3.06
CA ARG A 203 -13.05 12.41 3.95
C ARG A 203 -13.61 11.23 4.75
N VAL A 204 -13.37 10.01 4.27
CA VAL A 204 -13.78 8.80 4.98
C VAL A 204 -13.09 8.68 6.33
N PRO A 205 -13.70 8.01 7.32
CA PRO A 205 -13.04 7.73 8.60
C PRO A 205 -11.69 7.03 8.40
N LYS A 206 -10.67 7.49 9.11
CA LYS A 206 -9.32 6.94 9.09
C LYS A 206 -8.95 6.42 10.48
N PHE A 207 -8.42 5.22 10.53
CA PHE A 207 -7.92 4.56 11.74
C PHE A 207 -6.47 4.18 11.52
N THR A 208 -5.62 4.39 12.52
CA THR A 208 -4.19 4.10 12.39
C THR A 208 -3.73 3.19 13.52
N ILE A 209 -3.01 2.13 13.17
CA ILE A 209 -2.36 1.22 14.11
C ILE A 209 -0.87 1.23 13.78
N VAL A 210 -0.05 1.72 14.70
CA VAL A 210 1.41 1.67 14.56
C VAL A 210 1.88 0.31 15.09
N LEU A 211 2.22 -0.60 14.19
CA LEU A 211 2.65 -1.96 14.52
C LEU A 211 4.12 -2.03 14.91
N GLY A 212 4.98 -1.28 14.22
CA GLY A 212 6.42 -1.29 14.38
C GLY A 212 7.00 0.11 14.23
N GLY A 213 7.97 0.28 13.33
CA GLY A 213 8.55 1.59 13.03
C GLY A 213 7.58 2.52 12.32
N SER A 214 7.62 3.81 12.67
CA SER A 214 6.89 4.86 11.97
C SER A 214 7.72 6.15 12.00
N TYR A 215 8.49 6.38 10.95
CA TYR A 215 9.51 7.43 10.93
C TYR A 215 9.28 8.49 9.86
N GLY A 216 9.63 9.74 10.21
CA GLY A 216 9.70 10.88 9.30
C GLY A 216 8.42 11.11 8.50
N ALA A 217 8.58 11.43 7.22
CA ALA A 217 7.45 11.68 6.33
C ALA A 217 6.64 10.41 5.99
N GLY A 218 7.16 9.20 6.23
CA GLY A 218 6.40 7.95 6.13
C GLY A 218 5.23 7.91 7.09
N ASN A 219 5.41 8.46 8.31
CA ASN A 219 4.34 8.63 9.27
C ASN A 219 3.19 9.47 8.68
N TYR A 220 3.50 10.51 7.91
CA TYR A 220 2.49 11.36 7.27
C TYR A 220 1.74 10.61 6.18
N GLY A 221 2.44 9.94 5.28
CA GLY A 221 1.83 9.15 4.19
C GLY A 221 0.92 8.02 4.70
N MET A 222 1.23 7.49 5.89
CA MET A 222 0.47 6.43 6.56
C MET A 222 -0.51 6.95 7.60
N CYS A 223 -1.02 8.17 7.42
CA CYS A 223 -2.02 8.77 8.30
C CYS A 223 -1.62 8.82 9.78
N GLY A 224 -0.43 9.34 10.07
CA GLY A 224 0.00 9.60 11.44
C GLY A 224 -0.78 10.74 12.10
N ARG A 225 -0.40 11.10 13.32
CA ARG A 225 -1.10 12.08 14.16
C ARG A 225 -1.40 13.40 13.46
N GLY A 226 -0.52 13.87 12.58
CA GLY A 226 -0.68 15.13 11.85
C GLY A 226 -1.81 15.14 10.83
N PHE A 227 -2.40 13.98 10.49
CA PHE A 227 -3.52 13.85 9.55
C PHE A 227 -4.83 13.43 10.22
N ASP A 228 -4.89 13.61 11.53
CA ASP A 228 -6.09 13.51 12.36
C ASP A 228 -6.94 12.24 12.12
N PRO A 229 -6.36 11.03 12.29
CA PRO A 229 -7.15 9.83 12.29
C PRO A 229 -8.17 9.84 13.42
N ARG A 230 -9.32 9.18 13.24
CA ARG A 230 -10.35 9.04 14.30
C ARG A 230 -9.77 8.43 15.55
N PHE A 231 -8.96 7.39 15.37
CA PHE A 231 -8.19 6.76 16.42
C PHE A 231 -6.79 6.42 15.91
N ILE A 232 -5.82 6.52 16.80
CA ILE A 232 -4.48 6.04 16.60
C ILE A 232 -4.08 5.16 17.78
N PHE A 233 -3.70 3.93 17.48
CA PHE A 233 -3.22 2.95 18.44
C PHE A 233 -1.75 2.63 18.15
N ALA A 234 -1.01 2.24 19.17
CA ALA A 234 0.37 1.81 19.03
C ALA A 234 0.55 0.43 19.67
N TRP A 235 1.22 -0.45 18.96
CA TRP A 235 1.67 -1.73 19.51
C TRP A 235 2.66 -1.49 20.64
N PRO A 236 2.78 -2.39 21.62
CA PRO A 236 3.72 -2.18 22.75
C PRO A 236 5.17 -1.97 22.34
N THR A 237 5.58 -2.55 21.21
CA THR A 237 6.93 -2.44 20.63
C THR A 237 7.06 -1.32 19.60
N ALA A 238 5.97 -0.60 19.28
CA ALA A 238 5.96 0.43 18.25
C ALA A 238 6.87 1.62 18.60
N ARG A 239 7.48 2.20 17.58
CA ARG A 239 8.40 3.34 17.71
C ARG A 239 8.04 4.41 16.69
N THR A 240 7.88 5.64 17.16
CA THR A 240 7.62 6.80 16.31
C THR A 240 8.65 7.88 16.58
N ALA A 241 9.35 8.34 15.54
CA ALA A 241 10.34 9.41 15.61
C ALA A 241 10.54 10.08 14.25
N VAL A 242 11.37 11.13 14.21
CA VAL A 242 11.78 11.75 12.94
C VAL A 242 12.66 10.79 12.12
N MET A 243 13.50 9.99 12.79
CA MET A 243 14.33 8.93 12.17
C MET A 243 14.66 7.88 13.22
N GLY A 244 15.08 6.71 12.79
CA GLY A 244 15.53 5.64 13.69
C GLY A 244 16.72 6.08 14.55
N GLY A 245 16.82 5.54 15.77
CA GLY A 245 17.83 5.97 16.75
C GLY A 245 19.28 5.84 16.26
N ALA A 246 19.60 4.76 15.52
CA ALA A 246 20.93 4.57 14.96
C ALA A 246 21.28 5.64 13.91
N GLN A 247 20.34 5.98 13.02
CA GLN A 247 20.49 7.04 12.03
C GLN A 247 20.64 8.40 12.71
N ALA A 248 19.85 8.69 13.73
CA ALA A 248 19.94 9.92 14.50
C ALA A 248 21.33 10.08 15.15
N ALA A 249 21.87 9.03 15.74
CA ALA A 249 23.21 9.03 16.33
C ALA A 249 24.29 9.34 15.28
N MET A 250 24.24 8.71 14.10
CA MET A 250 25.18 8.96 13.01
C MET A 250 25.09 10.40 12.48
N VAL A 251 23.89 10.96 12.32
CA VAL A 251 23.69 12.35 11.89
C VAL A 251 24.27 13.32 12.92
N MET A 252 24.00 13.10 14.21
CA MET A 252 24.55 13.94 15.27
C MET A 252 26.07 13.90 15.33
N GLU A 253 26.66 12.72 15.13
CA GLU A 253 28.13 12.58 15.05
C GLU A 253 28.70 13.37 13.86
N MET A 254 28.11 13.23 12.66
CA MET A 254 28.53 13.99 11.46
C MET A 254 28.43 15.50 11.67
N VAL A 255 27.33 15.98 12.24
CA VAL A 255 27.12 17.41 12.54
C VAL A 255 28.17 17.90 13.56
N SER A 256 28.45 17.12 14.59
CA SER A 256 29.45 17.46 15.61
C SER A 256 30.85 17.56 15.00
N ARG A 257 31.25 16.59 14.18
CA ARG A 257 32.54 16.61 13.46
C ARG A 257 32.66 17.81 12.52
N ALA A 258 31.59 18.11 11.74
CA ALA A 258 31.56 19.26 10.84
C ALA A 258 31.68 20.61 11.61
N LYS A 259 31.07 20.71 12.80
CA LYS A 259 31.19 21.88 13.66
C LYS A 259 32.60 22.07 14.17
N LEU A 260 33.25 21.00 14.65
CA LEU A 260 34.66 21.04 15.09
C LEU A 260 35.60 21.43 13.95
N ALA A 261 35.42 20.93 12.73
CA ALA A 261 36.22 21.28 11.57
C ALA A 261 36.07 22.75 11.10
N ARG A 262 34.97 23.42 11.48
CA ARG A 262 34.76 24.85 11.17
C ARG A 262 35.25 25.78 12.28
N SER A 263 35.50 25.28 13.47
CA SER A 263 35.93 26.04 14.64
C SER A 263 37.45 25.98 14.91
N GLY A 264 38.20 25.16 14.16
CA GLY A 264 39.67 25.12 14.13
C GLY A 264 40.22 25.71 12.84
#